data_9c887be9c8a73d3bf750f4adda249327
#
_entry.id   9c887be9c8a73d3bf750f4adda249327
#
_cell.length_a   1.000
_cell.length_b   1.000
_cell.length_c   1.000
_cell.angle_alpha   90.00
_cell.angle_beta   90.00
_cell.angle_gamma   90.00
#
_symmetry.space_group_name_H-M   'P 1'
#
loop_
_entity.id
_entity.type
_entity.pdbx_description
1 polymer ?
#
loop_
_entity_poly.entity_id
_entity_poly.type
_entity_poly.pdbx_seq_one_letter_code
_entity_poly.pdbx_strand_id
1 'polypeptide(L)'
;MAVGAKHLPPLAAQKEPSLTANRIAKKPAFPKVIAMITLIAGTNRPGSNTRKVAAQLEEIYGGLKVPLNVLDLAKLPPEIFSPNAYAEKPESFQPFTEAVLQSSGLHVVTPEYNGSLPGVLKYFIDMLKFPESFEHRPVCFTGLAAGMWGALRPVEQLQAIFSYRNAHIFPVRVFMPQIHNLLDDSGKIKDAESLERLKAQAEGFSEFVETIKGVKLRPEKN
;
A
#
# COMPACT_ATOMS: atom_id res chain seq x y z
N MET A 1 -47.27 40.83 34.49
CA MET A 1 -47.51 39.39 34.67
C MET A 1 -46.18 38.68 34.58
N ALA A 2 -45.68 38.19 35.74
CA ALA A 2 -44.40 37.51 35.85
C ALA A 2 -44.64 36.03 35.63
N VAL A 3 -43.95 35.40 34.63
CA VAL A 3 -43.99 33.98 34.37
C VAL A 3 -42.92 33.27 35.22
N GLY A 4 -43.38 32.44 36.16
CA GLY A 4 -42.53 31.76 37.13
C GLY A 4 -41.62 30.70 36.47
N ALA A 5 -40.35 30.76 36.83
CA ALA A 5 -39.35 29.72 36.49
C ALA A 5 -39.63 28.49 37.32
N LYS A 6 -39.92 27.35 36.67
CA LYS A 6 -40.02 26.04 37.33
C LYS A 6 -38.61 25.49 37.58
N HIS A 7 -38.28 25.30 38.87
CA HIS A 7 -37.07 24.58 39.31
C HIS A 7 -37.13 23.12 38.89
N LEU A 8 -36.15 22.69 38.08
CA LEU A 8 -35.89 21.29 37.81
C LEU A 8 -35.08 20.67 38.98
N PRO A 9 -35.40 19.46 39.43
CA PRO A 9 -34.62 18.81 40.48
C PRO A 9 -33.24 18.34 39.95
N PRO A 10 -32.22 18.21 40.83
CA PRO A 10 -30.88 17.80 40.42
C PRO A 10 -30.88 16.37 39.95
N LEU A 11 -30.19 16.11 38.81
CA LEU A 11 -29.94 14.77 38.28
C LEU A 11 -29.16 13.97 39.30
N ALA A 12 -29.74 12.80 39.72
CA ALA A 12 -29.06 11.82 40.55
C ALA A 12 -27.82 11.27 39.80
N ALA A 13 -26.68 11.29 40.50
CA ALA A 13 -25.42 10.73 39.98
C ALA A 13 -25.59 9.23 39.72
N GLN A 14 -25.67 8.85 38.47
CA GLN A 14 -25.58 7.43 38.06
C GLN A 14 -24.14 6.97 38.22
N LYS A 15 -23.95 5.95 39.06
CA LYS A 15 -22.67 5.24 39.19
C LYS A 15 -22.29 4.63 37.84
N GLU A 16 -21.15 5.07 37.29
CA GLU A 16 -20.55 4.42 36.11
C GLU A 16 -20.28 2.93 36.40
N PRO A 17 -20.64 2.01 35.49
CA PRO A 17 -20.28 0.61 35.67
C PRO A 17 -18.76 0.48 35.50
N SER A 18 -18.09 -0.16 36.46
CA SER A 18 -16.69 -0.48 36.43
C SER A 18 -16.37 -1.27 35.14
N LEU A 19 -15.53 -0.72 34.28
CA LEU A 19 -14.92 -1.42 33.14
C LEU A 19 -14.04 -2.55 33.68
N THR A 20 -14.62 -3.73 33.88
CA THR A 20 -13.85 -4.96 34.05
C THR A 20 -13.03 -5.17 32.80
N ALA A 21 -11.70 -5.20 32.97
CA ALA A 21 -10.72 -5.43 31.91
C ALA A 21 -11.14 -6.69 31.10
N ASN A 22 -11.63 -6.43 29.87
CA ASN A 22 -11.94 -7.48 28.92
C ASN A 22 -10.62 -8.20 28.60
N ARG A 23 -10.45 -9.43 29.10
CA ARG A 23 -9.38 -10.33 28.66
C ARG A 23 -9.45 -10.45 27.15
N ILE A 24 -8.53 -9.78 26.47
CA ILE A 24 -8.29 -9.99 25.05
C ILE A 24 -7.92 -11.47 24.91
N ALA A 25 -8.86 -12.27 24.42
CA ALA A 25 -8.62 -13.68 24.13
C ALA A 25 -7.44 -13.77 23.15
N LYS A 26 -6.37 -14.48 23.54
CA LYS A 26 -5.26 -14.79 22.62
C LYS A 26 -5.87 -15.41 21.38
N LYS A 27 -5.71 -14.73 20.21
CA LYS A 27 -6.10 -15.29 18.91
C LYS A 27 -5.44 -16.67 18.77
N PRO A 28 -6.18 -17.69 18.29
CA PRO A 28 -5.58 -18.98 18.00
C PRO A 28 -4.43 -18.79 17.01
N ALA A 29 -3.28 -19.37 17.31
CA ALA A 29 -2.12 -19.37 16.41
C ALA A 29 -2.45 -20.31 15.25
N PHE A 30 -2.99 -19.77 14.15
CA PHE A 30 -3.03 -20.49 12.89
C PHE A 30 -1.61 -20.67 12.38
N PRO A 31 -1.27 -21.82 11.72
CA PRO A 31 0.03 -21.96 11.08
C PRO A 31 0.19 -20.80 10.08
N LYS A 32 1.23 -20.00 10.30
CA LYS A 32 1.52 -18.82 9.47
C LYS A 32 1.93 -19.30 8.07
N VAL A 33 0.98 -19.44 7.17
CA VAL A 33 1.30 -19.38 5.75
C VAL A 33 1.65 -17.92 5.49
N ILE A 34 2.94 -17.62 5.49
CA ILE A 34 3.43 -16.26 5.33
C ILE A 34 3.04 -15.78 3.93
N ALA A 35 2.18 -14.77 3.90
CA ALA A 35 1.67 -14.19 2.66
C ALA A 35 2.81 -13.54 1.88
N MET A 36 2.95 -13.87 0.60
CA MET A 36 3.94 -13.23 -0.28
C MET A 36 3.47 -11.85 -0.68
N ILE A 37 4.29 -10.82 -0.50
CA ILE A 37 4.04 -9.46 -0.95
C ILE A 37 4.81 -9.19 -2.24
N THR A 38 4.18 -8.50 -3.19
CA THR A 38 4.87 -7.97 -4.36
C THR A 38 5.12 -6.48 -4.20
N LEU A 39 6.39 -6.10 -4.13
CA LEU A 39 6.88 -4.74 -4.06
C LEU A 39 7.08 -4.21 -5.49
N ILE A 40 6.42 -3.10 -5.83
CA ILE A 40 6.50 -2.51 -7.17
C ILE A 40 7.29 -1.20 -7.10
N ALA A 41 8.46 -1.16 -7.74
CA ALA A 41 9.20 0.08 -7.98
C ALA A 41 8.59 0.80 -9.19
N GLY A 42 7.71 1.76 -8.93
CA GLY A 42 6.75 2.35 -9.86
C GLY A 42 7.32 3.35 -10.88
N THR A 43 8.56 3.19 -11.35
CA THR A 43 9.16 4.00 -12.40
C THR A 43 10.13 3.19 -13.25
N ASN A 44 10.25 3.55 -14.53
CA ASN A 44 11.25 2.97 -15.43
C ASN A 44 12.55 3.78 -15.51
N ARG A 45 12.71 4.82 -14.68
CA ARG A 45 13.90 5.67 -14.69
C ARG A 45 15.09 4.92 -14.07
N PRO A 46 16.20 4.68 -14.82
CA PRO A 46 17.39 4.03 -14.26
C PRO A 46 17.98 4.80 -13.08
N GLY A 47 18.47 4.09 -12.06
CA GLY A 47 19.11 4.70 -10.89
C GLY A 47 18.18 5.58 -10.04
N SER A 48 16.86 5.40 -10.14
CA SER A 48 15.87 6.24 -9.47
C SER A 48 15.93 6.11 -7.94
N ASN A 49 15.58 7.19 -7.25
CA ASN A 49 15.39 7.14 -5.79
C ASN A 49 14.27 6.18 -5.41
N THR A 50 13.28 5.97 -6.28
CA THR A 50 12.23 4.94 -6.10
C THR A 50 12.83 3.55 -5.94
N ARG A 51 13.83 3.19 -6.78
CA ARG A 51 14.48 1.88 -6.68
C ARG A 51 15.34 1.78 -5.42
N LYS A 52 15.95 2.89 -4.96
CA LYS A 52 16.71 2.95 -3.70
C LYS A 52 15.80 2.74 -2.49
N VAL A 53 14.63 3.40 -2.45
CA VAL A 53 13.62 3.20 -1.40
C VAL A 53 13.06 1.77 -1.44
N ALA A 54 12.80 1.23 -2.63
CA ALA A 54 12.38 -0.17 -2.77
C ALA A 54 13.43 -1.13 -2.21
N ALA A 55 14.74 -0.89 -2.43
CA ALA A 55 15.81 -1.71 -1.85
C ALA A 55 15.82 -1.68 -0.31
N GLN A 56 15.54 -0.52 0.29
CA GLN A 56 15.40 -0.45 1.75
C GLN A 56 14.18 -1.23 2.26
N LEU A 57 13.07 -1.20 1.53
CA LEU A 57 11.89 -2.01 1.85
C LEU A 57 12.17 -3.51 1.69
N GLU A 58 13.00 -3.91 0.72
CA GLU A 58 13.47 -5.30 0.60
C GLU A 58 14.22 -5.76 1.87
N GLU A 59 15.13 -4.91 2.38
CA GLU A 59 15.84 -5.17 3.63
C GLU A 59 14.87 -5.25 4.83
N ILE A 60 13.90 -4.35 4.91
CA ILE A 60 12.88 -4.32 5.97
C ILE A 60 12.02 -5.58 5.95
N TYR A 61 11.45 -5.95 4.81
CA TYR A 61 10.64 -7.18 4.68
C TYR A 61 11.46 -8.44 4.94
N GLY A 62 12.75 -8.44 4.53
CA GLY A 62 13.68 -9.52 4.85
C GLY A 62 13.87 -9.69 6.36
N GLY A 63 14.04 -8.59 7.10
CA GLY A 63 14.11 -8.57 8.57
C GLY A 63 12.83 -9.08 9.24
N LEU A 64 11.67 -8.78 8.66
CA LEU A 64 10.36 -9.28 9.10
C LEU A 64 10.09 -10.74 8.68
N LYS A 65 10.98 -11.35 7.90
CA LYS A 65 10.83 -12.69 7.32
C LYS A 65 9.56 -12.84 6.48
N VAL A 66 9.14 -11.78 5.80
CA VAL A 66 8.01 -11.77 4.87
C VAL A 66 8.53 -12.10 3.47
N PRO A 67 8.04 -13.15 2.80
CA PRO A 67 8.38 -13.44 1.42
C PRO A 67 8.05 -12.25 0.51
N LEU A 68 9.02 -11.81 -0.27
CA LEU A 68 8.90 -10.64 -1.12
C LEU A 68 9.26 -10.99 -2.56
N ASN A 69 8.41 -10.55 -3.49
CA ASN A 69 8.73 -10.46 -4.90
C ASN A 69 8.90 -9.00 -5.29
N VAL A 70 9.89 -8.68 -6.12
CA VAL A 70 10.18 -7.29 -6.50
C VAL A 70 10.00 -7.10 -7.99
N LEU A 71 9.06 -6.23 -8.34
CA LEU A 71 8.84 -5.78 -9.71
C LEU A 71 9.47 -4.39 -9.91
N ASP A 72 10.52 -4.36 -10.70
CA ASP A 72 11.15 -3.12 -11.15
C ASP A 72 10.62 -2.76 -12.56
N LEU A 73 9.85 -1.68 -12.65
CA LEU A 73 9.27 -1.26 -13.92
C LEU A 73 10.30 -0.74 -14.93
N ALA A 74 11.57 -0.55 -14.52
CA ALA A 74 12.67 -0.32 -15.45
C ALA A 74 12.99 -1.55 -16.32
N LYS A 75 12.51 -2.74 -15.92
CA LYS A 75 12.69 -4.00 -16.64
C LYS A 75 11.49 -4.41 -17.48
N LEU A 76 10.49 -3.52 -17.61
CA LEU A 76 9.34 -3.82 -18.49
C LEU A 76 9.80 -4.02 -19.92
N PRO A 77 9.32 -5.07 -20.60
CA PRO A 77 9.67 -5.31 -21.99
C PRO A 77 9.11 -4.19 -22.88
N PRO A 78 9.90 -3.63 -23.78
CA PRO A 78 9.46 -2.52 -24.65
C PRO A 78 8.27 -2.90 -25.55
N GLU A 79 8.07 -4.15 -25.83
CA GLU A 79 6.99 -4.67 -26.67
C GLU A 79 5.60 -4.37 -26.11
N ILE A 80 5.47 -4.19 -24.77
CA ILE A 80 4.18 -3.85 -24.15
C ILE A 80 3.64 -2.48 -24.63
N PHE A 81 4.51 -1.59 -25.12
CA PHE A 81 4.10 -0.28 -25.59
C PHE A 81 3.60 -0.28 -27.05
N SER A 82 3.61 -1.45 -27.70
CA SER A 82 2.95 -1.63 -28.99
C SER A 82 1.45 -1.47 -28.86
N PRO A 83 0.75 -0.76 -29.78
CA PRO A 83 -0.71 -0.64 -29.75
C PRO A 83 -1.43 -1.99 -29.70
N ASN A 84 -0.89 -3.02 -30.34
CA ASN A 84 -1.48 -4.36 -30.35
C ASN A 84 -1.35 -5.10 -29.01
N ALA A 85 -0.46 -4.66 -28.11
CA ALA A 85 -0.23 -5.33 -26.83
C ALA A 85 -1.46 -5.30 -25.89
N TYR A 86 -2.43 -4.43 -26.12
CA TYR A 86 -3.71 -4.48 -25.37
C TYR A 86 -4.54 -5.70 -25.75
N ALA A 87 -4.61 -6.05 -27.01
CA ALA A 87 -5.36 -7.21 -27.50
C ALA A 87 -4.58 -8.51 -27.26
N GLU A 88 -3.29 -8.51 -27.57
CA GLU A 88 -2.39 -9.66 -27.46
C GLU A 88 -1.13 -9.27 -26.68
N LYS A 89 -1.11 -9.63 -25.39
CA LYS A 89 0.00 -9.30 -24.50
C LYS A 89 1.24 -10.11 -24.88
N PRO A 90 2.40 -9.45 -25.00
CA PRO A 90 3.65 -10.16 -25.32
C PRO A 90 4.00 -11.17 -24.20
N GLU A 91 4.52 -12.31 -24.58
CA GLU A 91 4.93 -13.36 -23.65
C GLU A 91 5.94 -12.86 -22.62
N SER A 92 6.82 -11.94 -23.02
CA SER A 92 7.80 -11.28 -22.15
C SER A 92 7.17 -10.48 -20.99
N PHE A 93 5.87 -10.14 -21.06
CA PHE A 93 5.13 -9.50 -19.98
C PHE A 93 4.53 -10.49 -18.97
N GLN A 94 4.45 -11.78 -19.32
CA GLN A 94 3.83 -12.79 -18.47
C GLN A 94 4.42 -12.85 -17.05
N PRO A 95 5.76 -12.78 -16.83
CA PRO A 95 6.34 -12.81 -15.49
C PRO A 95 5.84 -11.67 -14.58
N PHE A 96 5.58 -10.49 -15.15
CA PHE A 96 5.03 -9.36 -14.40
C PHE A 96 3.58 -9.59 -13.99
N THR A 97 2.78 -10.16 -14.89
CA THR A 97 1.38 -10.52 -14.58
C THR A 97 1.34 -11.60 -13.50
N GLU A 98 2.12 -12.66 -13.64
CA GLU A 98 2.17 -13.76 -12.67
C GLU A 98 2.63 -13.31 -11.29
N ALA A 99 3.64 -12.45 -11.22
CA ALA A 99 4.11 -11.88 -9.96
C ALA A 99 3.00 -11.13 -9.20
N VAL A 100 2.11 -10.43 -9.92
CA VAL A 100 0.95 -9.78 -9.33
C VAL A 100 -0.11 -10.82 -8.94
N LEU A 101 -0.42 -11.78 -9.80
CA LEU A 101 -1.47 -12.77 -9.54
C LEU A 101 -1.15 -13.69 -8.35
N GLN A 102 0.11 -14.08 -8.19
CA GLN A 102 0.58 -14.93 -7.10
C GLN A 102 0.74 -14.17 -5.77
N SER A 103 0.69 -12.84 -5.80
CA SER A 103 0.86 -11.99 -4.64
C SER A 103 -0.36 -12.04 -3.71
N SER A 104 -0.12 -12.05 -2.41
CA SER A 104 -1.15 -11.86 -1.38
C SER A 104 -1.42 -10.39 -1.10
N GLY A 105 -0.52 -9.48 -1.47
CA GLY A 105 -0.65 -8.03 -1.31
C GLY A 105 0.37 -7.28 -2.16
N LEU A 106 0.04 -6.05 -2.54
CA LEU A 106 0.91 -5.19 -3.34
C LEU A 106 1.42 -4.02 -2.52
N HIS A 107 2.73 -3.76 -2.53
CA HIS A 107 3.32 -2.56 -1.98
C HIS A 107 3.86 -1.71 -3.13
N VAL A 108 3.21 -0.59 -3.43
CA VAL A 108 3.58 0.27 -4.56
C VAL A 108 4.39 1.46 -4.06
N VAL A 109 5.64 1.56 -4.54
CA VAL A 109 6.51 2.71 -4.32
C VAL A 109 6.46 3.60 -5.55
N THR A 110 5.94 4.82 -5.42
CA THR A 110 5.73 5.73 -6.55
C THR A 110 6.44 7.06 -6.39
N PRO A 111 7.15 7.55 -7.41
CA PRO A 111 7.60 8.94 -7.44
C PRO A 111 6.49 9.86 -7.94
N GLU A 112 6.67 11.17 -7.77
CA GLU A 112 5.85 12.20 -8.41
C GLU A 112 6.55 12.74 -9.66
N TYR A 113 5.91 12.63 -10.82
CA TYR A 113 6.35 13.21 -12.09
C TYR A 113 5.28 14.16 -12.60
N ASN A 114 5.62 15.44 -12.75
CA ASN A 114 4.69 16.46 -13.23
C ASN A 114 3.36 16.51 -12.45
N GLY A 115 3.42 16.34 -11.12
CA GLY A 115 2.23 16.37 -10.25
C GLY A 115 1.35 15.13 -10.32
N SER A 116 1.83 14.01 -10.89
CA SER A 116 1.06 12.78 -11.09
C SER A 116 1.93 11.54 -10.88
N LEU A 117 1.28 10.35 -10.96
CA LEU A 117 2.01 9.08 -11.02
C LEU A 117 2.77 8.95 -12.35
N PRO A 118 3.87 8.19 -12.40
CA PRO A 118 4.59 7.95 -13.65
C PRO A 118 3.69 7.27 -14.69
N GLY A 119 3.78 7.73 -15.95
CA GLY A 119 3.01 7.14 -17.06
C GLY A 119 3.25 5.65 -17.21
N VAL A 120 4.49 5.17 -16.98
CA VAL A 120 4.82 3.74 -17.02
C VAL A 120 4.09 2.94 -15.94
N LEU A 121 3.89 3.50 -14.75
CA LEU A 121 3.15 2.85 -13.67
C LEU A 121 1.66 2.74 -14.03
N LYS A 122 1.09 3.82 -14.58
CA LYS A 122 -0.30 3.79 -15.06
C LYS A 122 -0.46 2.78 -16.18
N TYR A 123 0.45 2.77 -17.15
CA TYR A 123 0.43 1.82 -18.25
C TYR A 123 0.56 0.37 -17.77
N PHE A 124 1.48 0.12 -16.84
CA PHE A 124 1.62 -1.20 -16.21
C PHE A 124 0.30 -1.68 -15.57
N ILE A 125 -0.36 -0.80 -14.79
CA ILE A 125 -1.66 -1.10 -14.17
C ILE A 125 -2.71 -1.45 -15.23
N ASP A 126 -2.76 -0.72 -16.34
CA ASP A 126 -3.73 -0.92 -17.41
C ASP A 126 -3.50 -2.24 -18.20
N MET A 127 -2.27 -2.74 -18.20
CA MET A 127 -1.90 -4.00 -18.85
C MET A 127 -2.20 -5.24 -18.01
N LEU A 128 -2.47 -5.09 -16.70
CA LEU A 128 -2.75 -6.20 -15.81
C LEU A 128 -4.13 -6.81 -16.06
N LYS A 129 -4.28 -8.10 -15.75
CA LYS A 129 -5.56 -8.81 -15.87
C LYS A 129 -6.58 -8.23 -14.88
N PHE A 130 -7.81 -8.03 -15.35
CA PHE A 130 -8.95 -7.61 -14.54
C PHE A 130 -10.02 -8.71 -14.58
N PRO A 131 -10.66 -9.05 -13.42
CA PRO A 131 -10.50 -8.43 -12.09
C PRO A 131 -9.36 -8.99 -11.23
N GLU A 132 -8.71 -10.08 -11.64
CA GLU A 132 -7.88 -10.98 -10.84
C GLU A 132 -6.67 -10.29 -10.19
N SER A 133 -6.14 -9.23 -10.83
CA SER A 133 -4.98 -8.50 -10.29
C SER A 133 -5.34 -7.55 -9.15
N PHE A 134 -6.61 -7.17 -8.99
CA PHE A 134 -7.02 -6.08 -8.13
C PHE A 134 -8.07 -6.46 -7.09
N GLU A 135 -9.14 -7.16 -7.52
CA GLU A 135 -10.31 -7.38 -6.68
C GLU A 135 -9.96 -8.11 -5.38
N HIS A 136 -10.36 -7.50 -4.27
CA HIS A 136 -10.07 -7.97 -2.90
C HIS A 136 -8.57 -8.09 -2.56
N ARG A 137 -7.69 -7.53 -3.38
CA ARG A 137 -6.25 -7.56 -3.13
C ARG A 137 -5.83 -6.43 -2.21
N PRO A 138 -5.12 -6.72 -1.09
CA PRO A 138 -4.50 -5.71 -0.26
C PRO A 138 -3.48 -4.89 -1.03
N VAL A 139 -3.50 -3.57 -0.84
CA VAL A 139 -2.49 -2.69 -1.44
C VAL A 139 -2.11 -1.57 -0.47
N CYS A 140 -0.80 -1.27 -0.39
CA CYS A 140 -0.30 -0.09 0.30
C CYS A 140 0.59 0.76 -0.61
N PHE A 141 0.78 2.03 -0.22
CA PHE A 141 1.45 3.02 -1.04
C PHE A 141 2.52 3.77 -0.25
N THR A 142 3.73 3.83 -0.82
CA THR A 142 4.82 4.72 -0.41
C THR A 142 5.09 5.71 -1.53
N GLY A 143 5.03 7.00 -1.20
CA GLY A 143 5.29 8.09 -2.13
C GLY A 143 6.62 8.78 -1.84
N LEU A 144 7.33 9.22 -2.88
CA LEU A 144 8.54 10.03 -2.75
C LEU A 144 8.63 11.09 -3.84
N ALA A 145 9.17 12.25 -3.50
CA ALA A 145 9.35 13.35 -4.45
C ALA A 145 10.56 14.23 -4.10
N ALA A 146 11.08 14.93 -5.11
CA ALA A 146 12.05 16.01 -4.89
C ALA A 146 11.39 17.23 -4.23
N GLY A 147 10.09 17.43 -4.46
CA GLY A 147 9.30 18.50 -3.87
C GLY A 147 8.80 18.19 -2.45
N MET A 148 8.14 19.19 -1.86
CA MET A 148 7.70 19.18 -0.45
C MET A 148 6.52 18.26 -0.14
N TRP A 149 5.78 17.76 -1.14
CA TRP A 149 4.56 16.97 -0.92
C TRP A 149 4.78 15.46 -0.90
N GLY A 150 6.03 15.00 -1.15
CA GLY A 150 6.40 13.59 -1.01
C GLY A 150 5.58 12.61 -1.86
N ALA A 151 5.08 13.04 -3.01
CA ALA A 151 4.20 12.30 -3.91
C ALA A 151 2.76 12.08 -3.36
N LEU A 152 2.22 13.02 -2.60
CA LEU A 152 0.83 12.99 -2.14
C LEU A 152 -0.14 12.77 -3.32
N ARG A 153 -0.01 13.56 -4.40
CA ARG A 153 -0.90 13.50 -5.57
C ARG A 153 -0.89 12.13 -6.27
N PRO A 154 0.28 11.54 -6.60
CA PRO A 154 0.34 10.20 -7.17
C PRO A 154 -0.32 9.15 -6.30
N VAL A 155 -0.10 9.20 -4.98
CA VAL A 155 -0.68 8.23 -4.04
C VAL A 155 -2.21 8.35 -4.00
N GLU A 156 -2.77 9.56 -3.96
CA GLU A 156 -4.22 9.77 -4.02
C GLU A 156 -4.83 9.25 -5.33
N GLN A 157 -4.16 9.48 -6.46
CA GLN A 157 -4.58 8.93 -7.75
C GLN A 157 -4.54 7.39 -7.76
N LEU A 158 -3.48 6.79 -7.21
CA LEU A 158 -3.39 5.33 -7.08
C LEU A 158 -4.49 4.78 -6.17
N GLN A 159 -4.78 5.43 -5.05
CA GLN A 159 -5.88 5.03 -4.17
C GLN A 159 -7.21 5.06 -4.93
N ALA A 160 -7.49 6.09 -5.73
CA ALA A 160 -8.70 6.15 -6.55
C ALA A 160 -8.76 5.01 -7.59
N ILE A 161 -7.66 4.72 -8.28
CA ILE A 161 -7.57 3.65 -9.28
C ILE A 161 -7.81 2.28 -8.62
N PHE A 162 -7.12 1.98 -7.52
CA PHE A 162 -7.24 0.69 -6.85
C PHE A 162 -8.60 0.52 -6.15
N SER A 163 -9.16 1.60 -5.59
CA SER A 163 -10.54 1.59 -5.04
C SER A 163 -11.58 1.32 -6.13
N TYR A 164 -11.45 1.95 -7.30
CA TYR A 164 -12.32 1.66 -8.46
C TYR A 164 -12.27 0.17 -8.86
N ARG A 165 -11.12 -0.47 -8.64
CA ARG A 165 -10.89 -1.90 -8.93
C ARG A 165 -11.22 -2.83 -7.76
N ASN A 166 -11.88 -2.34 -6.71
CA ASN A 166 -12.28 -3.10 -5.51
C ASN A 166 -11.11 -3.71 -4.72
N ALA A 167 -9.93 -3.10 -4.76
CA ALA A 167 -8.80 -3.50 -3.92
C ALA A 167 -9.01 -3.06 -2.45
N HIS A 168 -8.37 -3.75 -1.52
CA HIS A 168 -8.36 -3.38 -0.10
C HIS A 168 -7.21 -2.42 0.20
N ILE A 169 -7.52 -1.14 0.32
CA ILE A 169 -6.50 -0.11 0.58
C ILE A 169 -6.04 -0.16 2.03
N PHE A 170 -4.74 -0.37 2.26
CA PHE A 170 -4.14 -0.18 3.57
C PHE A 170 -4.07 1.32 3.88
N PRO A 171 -4.61 1.77 5.04
CA PRO A 171 -4.81 3.21 5.28
C PRO A 171 -3.51 3.97 5.58
N VAL A 172 -2.46 3.29 6.07
CA VAL A 172 -1.19 3.94 6.42
C VAL A 172 -0.37 4.21 5.16
N ARG A 173 -0.09 5.47 4.92
CA ARG A 173 0.71 5.94 3.78
C ARG A 173 2.01 6.56 4.28
N VAL A 174 3.10 6.30 3.61
CA VAL A 174 4.38 6.98 3.87
C VAL A 174 4.69 7.94 2.73
N PHE A 175 4.96 9.17 3.06
CA PHE A 175 5.39 10.22 2.13
C PHE A 175 6.81 10.66 2.47
N MET A 176 7.68 10.70 1.46
CA MET A 176 9.09 11.06 1.58
C MET A 176 9.37 12.33 0.74
N PRO A 177 9.07 13.53 1.30
CA PRO A 177 9.37 14.78 0.62
C PRO A 177 10.87 15.02 0.56
N GLN A 178 11.30 15.82 -0.45
CA GLN A 178 12.71 16.19 -0.61
C GLN A 178 13.65 14.98 -0.49
N ILE A 179 13.31 13.90 -1.18
CA ILE A 179 13.95 12.57 -1.04
C ILE A 179 15.48 12.62 -1.09
N HIS A 180 16.06 13.57 -1.85
CA HIS A 180 17.50 13.76 -1.93
C HIS A 180 18.15 14.15 -0.59
N ASN A 181 17.40 14.74 0.34
CA ASN A 181 17.86 15.06 1.70
C ASN A 181 17.77 13.86 2.65
N LEU A 182 16.92 12.88 2.34
CA LEU A 182 16.67 11.71 3.17
C LEU A 182 17.62 10.55 2.89
N LEU A 183 18.33 10.59 1.75
CA LEU A 183 19.27 9.55 1.34
C LEU A 183 20.71 10.02 1.58
N ASP A 184 21.58 9.05 1.88
CA ASP A 184 23.02 9.24 1.88
C ASP A 184 23.61 9.00 0.47
N ASP A 185 24.94 9.18 0.32
CA ASP A 185 25.64 9.01 -0.95
C ASP A 185 25.59 7.58 -1.49
N SER A 186 25.39 6.58 -0.63
CA SER A 186 25.20 5.19 -1.03
C SER A 186 23.74 4.88 -1.45
N GLY A 187 22.83 5.84 -1.26
CA GLY A 187 21.41 5.71 -1.55
C GLY A 187 20.60 5.06 -0.43
N LYS A 188 21.18 4.90 0.76
CA LYS A 188 20.46 4.44 1.95
C LYS A 188 19.73 5.60 2.62
N ILE A 189 18.60 5.28 3.25
CA ILE A 189 17.84 6.25 4.04
C ILE A 189 18.62 6.55 5.32
N LYS A 190 19.10 7.79 5.43
CA LYS A 190 19.80 8.30 6.63
C LYS A 190 18.88 8.96 7.65
N ASP A 191 17.68 9.34 7.22
CA ASP A 191 16.67 9.95 8.07
C ASP A 191 15.95 8.88 8.92
N ALA A 192 16.21 8.90 10.23
CA ALA A 192 15.73 7.88 11.16
C ALA A 192 14.19 7.84 11.24
N GLU A 193 13.52 9.00 11.17
CA GLU A 193 12.07 9.08 11.23
C GLU A 193 11.43 8.43 9.98
N SER A 194 11.94 8.75 8.80
CA SER A 194 11.49 8.13 7.55
C SER A 194 11.68 6.61 7.56
N LEU A 195 12.82 6.14 8.09
CA LEU A 195 13.10 4.71 8.19
C LEU A 195 12.14 4.00 9.14
N GLU A 196 11.86 4.58 10.31
CA GLU A 196 10.90 4.02 11.27
C GLU A 196 9.47 4.01 10.71
N ARG A 197 9.06 5.04 9.97
CA ARG A 197 7.76 5.09 9.30
C ARG A 197 7.63 4.00 8.24
N LEU A 198 8.67 3.73 7.46
CA LEU A 198 8.68 2.64 6.48
C LEU A 198 8.62 1.27 7.15
N LYS A 199 9.33 1.05 8.26
CA LYS A 199 9.27 -0.19 9.05
C LYS A 199 7.86 -0.41 9.59
N ALA A 200 7.27 0.58 10.24
CA ALA A 200 5.92 0.50 10.79
C ALA A 200 4.87 0.25 9.69
N GLN A 201 5.05 0.86 8.51
CA GLN A 201 4.17 0.61 7.37
C GLN A 201 4.30 -0.84 6.86
N ALA A 202 5.52 -1.35 6.67
CA ALA A 202 5.76 -2.70 6.19
C ALA A 202 5.22 -3.76 7.16
N GLU A 203 5.44 -3.58 8.46
CA GLU A 203 4.92 -4.45 9.52
C GLU A 203 3.39 -4.44 9.54
N GLY A 204 2.79 -3.26 9.66
CA GLY A 204 1.33 -3.11 9.68
C GLY A 204 0.66 -3.60 8.38
N PHE A 205 1.30 -3.40 7.23
CA PHE A 205 0.78 -3.94 5.97
C PHE A 205 0.84 -5.47 5.92
N SER A 206 1.91 -6.07 6.43
CA SER A 206 2.02 -7.52 6.52
C SER A 206 0.92 -8.12 7.41
N GLU A 207 0.63 -7.50 8.56
CA GLU A 207 -0.47 -7.89 9.44
C GLU A 207 -1.84 -7.69 8.78
N PHE A 208 -2.02 -6.59 8.04
CA PHE A 208 -3.25 -6.32 7.31
C PHE A 208 -3.51 -7.38 6.25
N VAL A 209 -2.50 -7.76 5.45
CA VAL A 209 -2.61 -8.82 4.45
C VAL A 209 -3.05 -10.15 5.08
N GLU A 210 -2.44 -10.53 6.19
CA GLU A 210 -2.81 -11.76 6.91
C GLU A 210 -4.23 -11.69 7.49
N THR A 211 -4.64 -10.53 7.99
CA THR A 211 -5.94 -10.33 8.65
C THR A 211 -7.09 -10.42 7.66
N ILE A 212 -6.94 -9.84 6.46
CA ILE A 212 -8.04 -9.77 5.47
C ILE A 212 -7.95 -10.87 4.40
N LYS A 213 -7.02 -11.81 4.53
CA LYS A 213 -6.88 -12.93 3.61
C LYS A 213 -8.20 -13.72 3.52
N GLY A 214 -8.75 -13.80 2.31
CA GLY A 214 -10.02 -14.50 2.05
C GLY A 214 -11.28 -13.71 2.40
N VAL A 215 -11.17 -12.46 2.86
CA VAL A 215 -12.35 -11.60 3.06
C VAL A 215 -12.89 -11.16 1.69
N LYS A 216 -14.10 -11.61 1.36
CA LYS A 216 -14.85 -11.14 0.19
C LYS A 216 -15.92 -10.16 0.67
N LEU A 217 -15.89 -8.92 0.16
CA LEU A 217 -16.84 -7.87 0.55
C LEU A 217 -18.17 -7.93 -0.22
N ARG A 218 -18.25 -8.75 -1.23
CA ARG A 218 -19.49 -8.97 -2.00
C ARG A 218 -19.98 -10.39 -1.79
N PRO A 219 -21.30 -10.59 -1.56
CA PRO A 219 -21.86 -11.94 -1.59
C PRO A 219 -21.63 -12.52 -3.00
N GLU A 220 -21.26 -13.80 -3.04
CA GLU A 220 -21.21 -14.51 -4.31
C GLU A 220 -22.60 -14.41 -4.96
N LYS A 221 -22.65 -13.99 -6.22
CA LYS A 221 -23.89 -14.04 -6.97
C LYS A 221 -24.20 -15.52 -7.17
N ASN A 222 -25.26 -15.98 -6.49
CA ASN A 222 -25.87 -17.28 -6.75
C ASN A 222 -26.42 -17.32 -8.18
#